data_72e4f98b878a9ef797fdf9c10f035bcf
#
_entry.id   72e4f98b878a9ef797fdf9c10f035bcf
#
_cell.length_a   1.000
_cell.length_b   1.000
_cell.length_c   1.000
_cell.angle_alpha   90.00
_cell.angle_beta   90.00
_cell.angle_gamma   90.00
#
_symmetry.space_group_name_H-M   'P 1'
#
loop_
_entity.id
_entity.type
_entity.pdbx_description
1 polymer ?
#
loop_
_entity_poly.entity_id
_entity_poly.type
_entity_poly.pdbx_seq_one_letter_code
_entity_poly.pdbx_strand_id
1 'polypeptide(L)'
;LTDASTGFKKVREGATERKEKSASKVSGTDYEITDGSILIAAITSCTNTSNPNVLIGAGLLAKKAVELGLETKPWVKTSLAPGSQVVTDYLAKAGLNIFLDKLGFNLVGYGCTTCIGNSGPLPEEIVNAIEKENIYAVSVLSGNRNFEGRISPHIKANYLASPPLVVAYALAGHMEFDLYNEPLGKSKEGKDIFLKDIWPSNK
;
A
#
# COMPACT_ATOMS: atom_id res chain seq x y z
N LEU A 1 -8.92 -7.46 -10.29
CA LEU A 1 -7.73 -6.59 -10.42
C LEU A 1 -7.61 -5.94 -11.81
N THR A 2 -7.95 -6.65 -12.87
CA THR A 2 -7.89 -6.13 -14.25
C THR A 2 -8.66 -4.82 -14.44
N ASP A 3 -9.74 -4.63 -13.70
CA ASP A 3 -10.59 -3.43 -13.81
C ASP A 3 -10.22 -2.34 -12.78
N ALA A 4 -9.25 -2.57 -11.91
CA ALA A 4 -8.90 -1.64 -10.84
C ALA A 4 -8.37 -0.30 -11.41
N SER A 5 -7.47 -0.36 -12.37
CA SER A 5 -6.91 0.79 -13.07
C SER A 5 -7.99 1.57 -13.84
N THR A 6 -8.83 0.87 -14.59
CA THR A 6 -9.93 1.49 -15.35
C THR A 6 -11.00 2.10 -14.43
N GLY A 7 -11.31 1.39 -13.33
CA GLY A 7 -12.24 1.89 -12.31
C GLY A 7 -11.72 3.16 -11.64
N PHE A 8 -10.43 3.17 -11.29
CA PHE A 8 -9.79 4.36 -10.74
C PHE A 8 -9.87 5.56 -11.70
N LYS A 9 -9.52 5.37 -12.99
CA LYS A 9 -9.59 6.45 -13.98
C LYS A 9 -10.97 7.11 -14.04
N LYS A 10 -12.03 6.31 -14.09
CA LYS A 10 -13.42 6.82 -14.11
C LYS A 10 -13.76 7.61 -12.85
N VAL A 11 -13.37 7.11 -11.67
CA VAL A 11 -13.62 7.78 -10.39
C VAL A 11 -12.86 9.10 -10.32
N ARG A 12 -11.58 9.10 -10.70
CA ARG A 12 -10.74 10.30 -10.72
C ARG A 12 -11.31 11.37 -11.67
N GLU A 13 -11.63 10.99 -12.91
CA GLU A 13 -12.18 11.92 -13.90
C GLU A 13 -13.50 12.54 -13.45
N GLY A 14 -14.38 11.74 -12.84
CA GLY A 14 -15.63 12.24 -12.28
C GLY A 14 -15.46 13.14 -11.07
N ALA A 15 -14.48 12.85 -10.20
CA ALA A 15 -14.24 13.62 -8.98
C ALA A 15 -13.43 14.90 -9.20
N THR A 16 -12.55 14.92 -10.20
CA THR A 16 -11.67 16.07 -10.46
C THR A 16 -12.15 16.96 -11.59
N GLU A 17 -13.12 16.51 -12.37
CA GLU A 17 -13.57 17.15 -13.63
C GLU A 17 -12.42 17.40 -14.63
N ARG A 18 -11.31 16.67 -14.46
CA ARG A 18 -10.10 16.77 -15.28
C ARG A 18 -9.85 15.47 -16.04
N LYS A 19 -9.55 15.56 -17.33
CA LYS A 19 -9.08 14.42 -18.13
C LYS A 19 -7.59 14.18 -17.95
N GLU A 20 -6.81 15.26 -17.86
CA GLU A 20 -5.37 15.20 -17.67
C GLU A 20 -5.02 14.90 -16.21
N LYS A 21 -3.90 14.20 -16.01
CA LYS A 21 -3.37 13.90 -14.69
C LYS A 21 -2.56 15.09 -14.17
N SER A 22 -2.70 15.37 -12.88
CA SER A 22 -1.75 16.24 -12.19
C SER A 22 -0.52 15.43 -11.77
N ALA A 23 0.62 16.10 -11.77
CA ALA A 23 1.89 15.58 -11.28
C ALA A 23 2.60 16.66 -10.46
N SER A 24 3.23 16.30 -9.37
CA SER A 24 3.98 17.22 -8.51
C SER A 24 5.29 16.59 -8.05
N LYS A 25 6.38 17.30 -8.28
CA LYS A 25 7.69 16.91 -7.76
C LYS A 25 7.72 17.12 -6.24
N VAL A 26 8.19 16.11 -5.50
CA VAL A 26 8.32 16.21 -4.05
C VAL A 26 9.64 16.88 -3.70
N SER A 27 9.59 17.95 -2.94
CA SER A 27 10.77 18.76 -2.59
C SER A 27 11.80 17.93 -1.82
N GLY A 28 13.08 18.08 -2.17
CA GLY A 28 14.17 17.35 -1.52
C GLY A 28 14.31 15.89 -1.95
N THR A 29 13.56 15.45 -2.95
CA THR A 29 13.59 14.07 -3.46
C THR A 29 13.82 14.02 -4.97
N ASP A 30 14.08 12.83 -5.50
CA ASP A 30 14.24 12.55 -6.93
C ASP A 30 12.98 12.02 -7.60
N TYR A 31 11.86 11.90 -6.86
CA TYR A 31 10.59 11.39 -7.36
C TYR A 31 9.48 12.45 -7.41
N GLU A 32 8.47 12.14 -8.18
CA GLU A 32 7.21 12.88 -8.26
C GLU A 32 6.02 12.01 -7.84
N ILE A 33 4.94 12.64 -7.41
CA ILE A 33 3.65 12.00 -7.17
C ILE A 33 2.63 12.50 -8.19
N THR A 34 1.71 11.62 -8.58
CA THR A 34 0.70 11.92 -9.59
C THR A 34 -0.69 11.53 -9.09
N ASP A 35 -1.73 11.92 -9.81
CA ASP A 35 -3.08 11.39 -9.57
C ASP A 35 -3.05 9.85 -9.59
N GLY A 36 -3.49 9.23 -8.51
CA GLY A 36 -3.46 7.78 -8.33
C GLY A 36 -2.23 7.25 -7.60
N SER A 37 -1.28 8.11 -7.21
CA SER A 37 -0.20 7.71 -6.32
C SER A 37 -0.77 7.19 -5.00
N ILE A 38 -0.34 6.01 -4.60
CA ILE A 38 -0.69 5.39 -3.32
C ILE A 38 0.24 5.98 -2.26
N LEU A 39 -0.30 6.80 -1.39
CA LEU A 39 0.50 7.45 -0.34
C LEU A 39 0.38 6.75 1.01
N ILE A 40 -0.65 5.92 1.20
CA ILE A 40 -0.83 5.11 2.40
C ILE A 40 -1.19 3.68 1.98
N ALA A 41 -0.44 2.71 2.46
CA ALA A 41 -0.73 1.29 2.35
C ALA A 41 -0.74 0.67 3.74
N ALA A 42 -1.90 0.23 4.22
CA ALA A 42 -2.03 -0.21 5.60
C ALA A 42 -2.71 -1.57 5.73
N ILE A 43 -2.06 -2.47 6.44
CA ILE A 43 -2.67 -3.72 6.91
C ILE A 43 -3.35 -3.41 8.24
N THR A 44 -4.68 -3.48 8.24
CA THR A 44 -5.54 -3.11 9.37
C THR A 44 -6.11 -4.32 10.09
N SER A 45 -6.73 -4.11 11.25
CA SER A 45 -7.17 -5.18 12.16
C SER A 45 -8.36 -6.02 11.67
N CYS A 46 -9.16 -5.53 10.73
CA CYS A 46 -10.54 -6.02 10.51
C CYS A 46 -10.63 -7.47 10.02
N THR A 47 -9.60 -8.03 9.37
CA THR A 47 -9.66 -9.38 8.76
C THR A 47 -8.63 -10.36 9.31
N ASN A 48 -7.58 -9.89 9.96
CA ASN A 48 -6.41 -10.72 10.26
C ASN A 48 -6.49 -11.52 11.56
N THR A 49 -7.34 -11.15 12.50
CA THR A 49 -7.53 -11.93 13.74
C THR A 49 -8.33 -13.21 13.48
N SER A 50 -9.33 -13.16 12.62
CA SER A 50 -10.21 -14.29 12.31
C SER A 50 -9.69 -15.20 11.18
N ASN A 51 -8.78 -14.73 10.35
CA ASN A 51 -8.20 -15.49 9.25
C ASN A 51 -6.66 -15.28 9.17
N PRO A 52 -5.88 -16.07 9.90
CA PRO A 52 -4.41 -16.00 9.88
C PRO A 52 -3.81 -16.19 8.49
N ASN A 53 -4.45 -16.97 7.59
CA ASN A 53 -3.90 -17.29 6.28
C ASN A 53 -3.66 -16.05 5.41
N VAL A 54 -4.53 -15.06 5.51
CA VAL A 54 -4.37 -13.83 4.68
C VAL A 54 -3.15 -13.03 5.10
N LEU A 55 -2.82 -13.03 6.40
CA LEU A 55 -1.67 -12.29 6.91
C LEU A 55 -0.37 -13.08 6.76
N ILE A 56 -0.43 -14.40 6.93
CA ILE A 56 0.68 -15.29 6.54
C ILE A 56 0.98 -15.13 5.05
N GLY A 57 -0.06 -15.07 4.20
CA GLY A 57 0.08 -14.79 2.77
C GLY A 57 0.77 -13.45 2.48
N ALA A 58 0.43 -12.40 3.22
CA ALA A 58 1.11 -11.10 3.11
C ALA A 58 2.58 -11.19 3.53
N GLY A 59 2.87 -11.87 4.62
CA GLY A 59 4.24 -12.11 5.08
C GLY A 59 5.09 -12.94 4.11
N LEU A 60 4.51 -13.97 3.50
CA LEU A 60 5.18 -14.79 2.47
C LEU A 60 5.45 -13.98 1.19
N LEU A 61 4.50 -13.13 0.78
CA LEU A 61 4.70 -12.22 -0.36
C LEU A 61 5.82 -11.21 -0.05
N ALA A 62 5.80 -10.61 1.14
CA ALA A 62 6.84 -9.69 1.59
C ALA A 62 8.21 -10.38 1.63
N LYS A 63 8.28 -11.63 2.11
CA LYS A 63 9.51 -12.42 2.13
C LYS A 63 10.08 -12.58 0.72
N LYS A 64 9.29 -13.07 -0.23
CA LYS A 64 9.74 -13.24 -1.62
C LYS A 64 10.15 -11.93 -2.26
N ALA A 65 9.40 -10.84 -2.03
CA ALA A 65 9.71 -9.52 -2.54
C ALA A 65 11.09 -9.04 -2.05
N VAL A 66 11.35 -9.12 -0.75
CA VAL A 66 12.63 -8.72 -0.13
C VAL A 66 13.79 -9.61 -0.60
N GLU A 67 13.58 -10.94 -0.68
CA GLU A 67 14.60 -11.88 -1.17
C GLU A 67 15.02 -11.57 -2.61
N LEU A 68 14.07 -11.14 -3.44
CA LEU A 68 14.33 -10.71 -4.82
C LEU A 68 14.84 -9.26 -4.93
N GLY A 69 14.89 -8.51 -3.83
CA GLY A 69 15.41 -7.16 -3.79
C GLY A 69 14.41 -6.06 -4.11
N LEU A 70 13.10 -6.37 -4.04
CA LEU A 70 12.05 -5.36 -4.16
C LEU A 70 11.91 -4.54 -2.88
N GLU A 71 11.60 -3.27 -3.05
CA GLU A 71 11.30 -2.32 -1.98
C GLU A 71 9.99 -1.60 -2.25
N THR A 72 9.32 -1.12 -1.21
CA THR A 72 8.16 -0.24 -1.35
C THR A 72 8.57 1.10 -1.94
N LYS A 73 7.66 1.75 -2.65
CA LYS A 73 7.97 3.06 -3.22
C LYS A 73 8.18 4.08 -2.11
N PRO A 74 9.14 5.00 -2.25
CA PRO A 74 9.56 5.92 -1.17
C PRO A 74 8.46 6.88 -0.72
N TRP A 75 7.46 7.14 -1.56
CA TRP A 75 6.31 7.98 -1.22
C TRP A 75 5.19 7.23 -0.50
N VAL A 76 5.26 5.89 -0.41
CA VAL A 76 4.22 5.07 0.22
C VAL A 76 4.49 4.91 1.71
N LYS A 77 3.64 5.49 2.54
CA LYS A 77 3.65 5.24 3.97
C LYS A 77 2.95 3.92 4.27
N THR A 78 3.73 2.94 4.75
CA THR A 78 3.24 1.62 5.11
C THR A 78 3.02 1.50 6.61
N SER A 79 2.08 0.64 7.03
CA SER A 79 1.85 0.34 8.45
C SER A 79 1.15 -1.00 8.65
N LEU A 80 1.37 -1.60 9.82
CA LEU A 80 0.70 -2.80 10.31
C LEU A 80 0.02 -2.50 11.63
N ALA A 81 -1.32 -2.65 11.68
CA ALA A 81 -2.12 -2.52 12.90
C ALA A 81 -3.02 -3.75 13.08
N PRO A 82 -2.50 -4.87 13.59
CA PRO A 82 -3.25 -6.11 13.73
C PRO A 82 -4.33 -6.02 14.82
N GLY A 83 -5.29 -6.94 14.79
CA GLY A 83 -6.40 -6.95 15.75
C GLY A 83 -5.99 -7.31 17.18
N SER A 84 -4.93 -8.09 17.36
CA SER A 84 -4.44 -8.52 18.66
C SER A 84 -2.98 -8.99 18.60
N GLN A 85 -2.38 -9.19 19.78
CA GLN A 85 -1.02 -9.74 19.92
C GLN A 85 -0.86 -11.16 19.32
N VAL A 86 -1.93 -11.95 19.27
CA VAL A 86 -1.92 -13.27 18.64
C VAL A 86 -1.41 -13.21 17.18
N VAL A 87 -1.73 -12.12 16.49
CA VAL A 87 -1.29 -11.89 15.10
C VAL A 87 0.22 -11.70 15.02
N THR A 88 0.78 -10.86 15.88
CA THR A 88 2.23 -10.63 15.93
C THR A 88 2.98 -11.90 16.39
N ASP A 89 2.39 -12.66 17.31
CA ASP A 89 2.98 -13.91 17.80
C ASP A 89 3.10 -14.97 16.70
N TYR A 90 2.04 -15.21 15.90
CA TYR A 90 2.16 -16.19 14.82
C TYR A 90 3.05 -15.71 13.67
N LEU A 91 3.08 -14.40 13.36
CA LEU A 91 4.02 -13.84 12.38
C LEU A 91 5.47 -14.00 12.83
N ALA A 92 5.74 -13.73 14.11
CA ALA A 92 7.06 -13.91 14.70
C ALA A 92 7.49 -15.39 14.71
N LYS A 93 6.59 -16.30 15.12
CA LYS A 93 6.85 -17.75 15.07
C LYS A 93 7.12 -18.26 13.66
N ALA A 94 6.46 -17.68 12.65
CA ALA A 94 6.70 -17.99 11.25
C ALA A 94 7.95 -17.28 10.67
N GLY A 95 8.58 -16.36 11.39
CA GLY A 95 9.71 -15.54 10.92
C GLY A 95 9.34 -14.59 9.78
N LEU A 96 8.08 -14.17 9.69
CA LEU A 96 7.57 -13.35 8.59
C LEU A 96 7.49 -11.86 8.92
N ASN A 97 7.44 -11.50 10.20
CA ASN A 97 7.41 -10.12 10.66
C ASN A 97 8.62 -9.31 10.16
N ILE A 98 9.82 -9.90 10.17
CA ILE A 98 11.05 -9.24 9.71
C ILE A 98 11.00 -8.78 8.24
N PHE A 99 10.26 -9.49 7.39
CA PHE A 99 10.11 -9.13 5.97
C PHE A 99 9.05 -8.04 5.78
N LEU A 100 7.99 -8.06 6.56
CA LEU A 100 7.01 -6.97 6.62
C LEU A 100 7.67 -5.68 7.11
N ASP A 101 8.48 -5.75 8.18
CA ASP A 101 9.24 -4.62 8.71
C ASP A 101 10.21 -4.04 7.66
N LYS A 102 10.90 -4.90 6.89
CA LYS A 102 11.79 -4.47 5.80
C LYS A 102 11.07 -3.71 4.68
N LEU A 103 9.81 -4.01 4.44
CA LEU A 103 8.95 -3.27 3.52
C LEU A 103 8.24 -2.08 4.21
N GLY A 104 8.62 -1.75 5.45
CA GLY A 104 8.08 -0.63 6.21
C GLY A 104 6.73 -0.89 6.86
N PHE A 105 6.16 -2.10 6.76
CA PHE A 105 4.93 -2.49 7.46
C PHE A 105 5.21 -2.75 8.94
N ASN A 106 5.72 -1.72 9.62
CA ASN A 106 6.02 -1.76 11.04
C ASN A 106 4.73 -1.75 11.87
N LEU A 107 4.78 -2.41 13.02
CA LEU A 107 3.70 -2.39 14.00
C LEU A 107 3.53 -0.98 14.56
N VAL A 108 2.36 -0.35 14.33
CA VAL A 108 2.03 1.00 14.83
C VAL A 108 1.01 0.97 15.97
N GLY A 109 0.43 -0.17 16.26
CA GLY A 109 -0.55 -0.37 17.32
C GLY A 109 -1.44 -1.57 17.04
N TYR A 110 -2.40 -1.81 17.91
CA TYR A 110 -3.41 -2.87 17.77
C TYR A 110 -4.80 -2.28 17.58
N GLY A 111 -5.65 -3.02 16.85
CA GLY A 111 -7.03 -2.60 16.62
C GLY A 111 -7.18 -1.59 15.49
N CYS A 112 -8.15 -0.67 15.60
CA CYS A 112 -8.55 0.23 14.52
C CYS A 112 -7.64 1.47 14.34
N THR A 113 -6.36 1.38 14.68
CA THR A 113 -5.40 2.49 14.72
C THR A 113 -5.36 3.28 13.40
N THR A 114 -5.10 2.62 12.29
CA THR A 114 -4.99 3.27 10.98
C THR A 114 -6.33 3.79 10.47
N CYS A 115 -7.42 3.05 10.71
CA CYS A 115 -8.77 3.43 10.25
C CYS A 115 -9.31 4.74 10.87
N ILE A 116 -8.69 5.22 11.93
CA ILE A 116 -9.03 6.48 12.61
C ILE A 116 -7.92 7.55 12.48
N GLY A 117 -6.98 7.34 11.57
CA GLY A 117 -5.89 8.29 11.30
C GLY A 117 -4.74 8.28 12.30
N ASN A 118 -4.68 7.32 13.22
CA ASN A 118 -3.66 7.28 14.27
C ASN A 118 -2.33 6.64 13.85
N SER A 119 -2.15 6.30 12.58
CA SER A 119 -0.84 5.88 12.03
C SER A 119 0.11 7.06 11.75
N GLY A 120 -0.30 8.26 12.10
CA GLY A 120 0.47 9.49 11.97
C GLY A 120 0.27 10.23 10.63
N PRO A 121 0.70 11.50 10.53
CA PRO A 121 0.53 12.32 9.33
C PRO A 121 1.43 11.83 8.19
N LEU A 122 1.11 12.26 6.97
CA LEU A 122 2.03 12.18 5.83
C LEU A 122 3.22 13.14 6.05
N PRO A 123 4.40 12.85 5.45
CA PRO A 123 5.50 13.80 5.42
C PRO A 123 5.09 15.15 4.83
N GLU A 124 5.61 16.24 5.39
CA GLU A 124 5.22 17.60 5.01
C GLU A 124 5.50 17.87 3.52
N GLU A 125 6.60 17.37 2.99
CA GLU A 125 6.99 17.52 1.59
C GLU A 125 5.97 16.88 0.64
N ILE A 126 5.39 15.75 1.05
CA ILE A 126 4.34 15.05 0.29
C ILE A 126 3.03 15.84 0.38
N VAL A 127 2.68 16.36 1.58
CA VAL A 127 1.49 17.19 1.76
C VAL A 127 1.57 18.42 0.86
N ASN A 128 2.69 19.15 0.90
CA ASN A 128 2.92 20.32 0.06
C ASN A 128 2.80 20.00 -1.45
N ALA A 129 3.32 18.86 -1.87
CA ALA A 129 3.23 18.42 -3.26
C ALA A 129 1.78 18.09 -3.67
N ILE A 130 0.99 17.48 -2.77
CA ILE A 130 -0.45 17.22 -3.01
C ILE A 130 -1.21 18.52 -3.18
N GLU A 131 -1.02 19.48 -2.27
CA GLU A 131 -1.77 20.74 -2.24
C GLU A 131 -1.43 21.63 -3.45
N LYS A 132 -0.14 21.69 -3.80
CA LYS A 132 0.33 22.52 -4.92
C LYS A 132 -0.34 22.21 -6.24
N GLU A 133 -0.50 20.94 -6.58
CA GLU A 133 -1.05 20.48 -7.87
C GLU A 133 -2.42 19.80 -7.72
N ASN A 134 -3.02 19.88 -6.51
CA ASN A 134 -4.29 19.24 -6.18
C ASN A 134 -4.32 17.75 -6.61
N ILE A 135 -3.28 16.99 -6.21
CA ILE A 135 -3.11 15.59 -6.58
C ILE A 135 -4.26 14.74 -6.02
N TYR A 136 -4.83 13.88 -6.84
CA TYR A 136 -5.82 12.89 -6.43
C TYR A 136 -5.12 11.66 -5.83
N ALA A 137 -4.62 11.84 -4.61
CA ALA A 137 -3.90 10.84 -3.85
C ALA A 137 -4.84 9.77 -3.28
N VAL A 138 -4.34 8.53 -3.16
CA VAL A 138 -5.15 7.41 -2.70
C VAL A 138 -4.49 6.61 -1.57
N SER A 139 -5.29 5.82 -0.86
CA SER A 139 -4.82 4.79 0.06
C SER A 139 -5.32 3.41 -0.32
N VAL A 140 -4.57 2.38 0.08
CA VAL A 140 -4.97 0.97 -0.04
C VAL A 140 -4.92 0.34 1.35
N LEU A 141 -6.04 -0.22 1.80
CA LEU A 141 -6.24 -0.68 3.16
C LEU A 141 -6.83 -2.09 3.19
N SER A 142 -6.48 -2.90 4.19
CA SER A 142 -7.09 -4.23 4.36
C SER A 142 -8.33 -4.24 5.26
N GLY A 143 -8.78 -3.11 5.75
CA GLY A 143 -9.96 -2.96 6.61
C GLY A 143 -11.10 -2.20 5.93
N ASN A 144 -12.33 -2.38 6.44
CA ASN A 144 -13.56 -1.92 5.81
C ASN A 144 -14.16 -0.61 6.42
N ARG A 145 -13.43 0.09 7.29
CA ARG A 145 -13.92 1.33 7.95
C ARG A 145 -13.23 2.58 7.44
N ASN A 146 -13.03 2.65 6.16
CA ASN A 146 -12.41 3.80 5.49
C ASN A 146 -13.48 4.81 5.10
N PHE A 147 -13.92 5.59 6.06
CA PHE A 147 -14.73 6.76 5.78
C PHE A 147 -13.85 7.87 5.21
N GLU A 148 -14.38 8.59 4.26
CA GLU A 148 -13.73 9.73 3.61
C GLU A 148 -13.18 10.72 4.66
N GLY A 149 -11.92 11.15 4.48
CA GLY A 149 -11.22 12.06 5.40
C GLY A 149 -10.73 11.46 6.73
N ARG A 150 -11.10 10.22 7.09
CA ARG A 150 -10.70 9.61 8.37
C ARG A 150 -9.27 9.10 8.40
N ILE A 151 -8.80 8.56 7.29
CA ILE A 151 -7.44 8.01 7.19
C ILE A 151 -6.42 9.15 7.14
N SER A 152 -6.69 10.13 6.29
CA SER A 152 -5.91 11.35 6.15
C SER A 152 -6.75 12.38 5.38
N PRO A 153 -6.71 13.67 5.74
CA PRO A 153 -7.45 14.71 5.02
C PRO A 153 -6.93 14.93 3.58
N HIS A 154 -5.71 14.49 3.29
CA HIS A 154 -5.08 14.65 1.98
C HIS A 154 -5.36 13.47 1.02
N ILE A 155 -5.99 12.40 1.51
CA ILE A 155 -6.36 11.23 0.69
C ILE A 155 -7.78 11.41 0.14
N LYS A 156 -7.92 11.33 -1.18
CA LYS A 156 -9.19 11.54 -1.89
C LYS A 156 -10.00 10.25 -2.10
N ALA A 157 -9.34 9.10 -2.18
CA ALA A 157 -10.02 7.80 -2.28
C ALA A 157 -9.31 6.72 -1.48
N ASN A 158 -10.08 5.81 -0.92
CA ASN A 158 -9.58 4.69 -0.12
C ASN A 158 -10.04 3.38 -0.77
N TYR A 159 -9.10 2.50 -1.07
CA TYR A 159 -9.35 1.20 -1.70
C TYR A 159 -9.18 0.06 -0.70
N LEU A 160 -10.17 -0.84 -0.71
CA LEU A 160 -10.13 -2.04 0.11
C LEU A 160 -9.46 -3.18 -0.67
N ALA A 161 -8.45 -3.80 -0.07
CA ALA A 161 -7.74 -4.93 -0.64
C ALA A 161 -7.39 -5.97 0.44
N SER A 162 -7.13 -7.22 0.05
CA SER A 162 -6.58 -8.20 0.98
C SER A 162 -5.18 -7.82 1.45
N PRO A 163 -4.71 -8.27 2.63
CA PRO A 163 -3.37 -7.97 3.13
C PRO A 163 -2.24 -8.24 2.12
N PRO A 164 -2.20 -9.37 1.38
CA PRO A 164 -1.20 -9.58 0.32
C PRO A 164 -1.27 -8.53 -0.80
N LEU A 165 -2.48 -8.11 -1.19
CA LEU A 165 -2.65 -7.08 -2.21
C LEU A 165 -2.26 -5.68 -1.70
N VAL A 166 -2.45 -5.37 -0.41
CA VAL A 166 -1.93 -4.14 0.19
C VAL A 166 -0.41 -4.07 0.04
N VAL A 167 0.30 -5.18 0.31
CA VAL A 167 1.76 -5.26 0.10
C VAL A 167 2.11 -5.08 -1.38
N ALA A 168 1.40 -5.76 -2.29
CA ALA A 168 1.63 -5.65 -3.74
C ALA A 168 1.44 -4.20 -4.25
N TYR A 169 0.40 -3.52 -3.81
CA TYR A 169 0.15 -2.12 -4.16
C TYR A 169 1.16 -1.15 -3.54
N ALA A 170 1.71 -1.45 -2.37
CA ALA A 170 2.81 -0.66 -1.80
C ALA A 170 4.10 -0.77 -2.65
N LEU A 171 4.36 -1.95 -3.20
CA LEU A 171 5.46 -2.18 -4.15
C LEU A 171 5.21 -1.46 -5.50
N ALA A 172 3.98 -1.48 -6.00
CA ALA A 172 3.58 -0.80 -7.22
C ALA A 172 3.58 0.73 -7.06
N GLY A 173 3.05 1.24 -5.94
CA GLY A 173 3.00 2.66 -5.60
C GLY A 173 1.94 3.48 -6.33
N HIS A 174 1.11 2.88 -7.17
CA HIS A 174 0.13 3.58 -8.01
C HIS A 174 -1.10 2.73 -8.33
N MET A 175 -2.30 3.32 -8.34
CA MET A 175 -3.56 2.61 -8.62
C MET A 175 -3.76 2.22 -10.07
N GLU A 176 -3.17 2.95 -11.01
CA GLU A 176 -3.25 2.63 -12.44
C GLU A 176 -2.26 1.55 -12.87
N PHE A 177 -1.46 1.04 -11.93
CA PHE A 177 -0.51 -0.03 -12.18
C PHE A 177 -1.22 -1.36 -12.49
N ASP A 178 -0.86 -2.01 -13.59
CA ASP A 178 -1.38 -3.34 -13.93
C ASP A 178 -0.56 -4.42 -13.20
N LEU A 179 -1.08 -4.85 -12.05
CA LEU A 179 -0.43 -5.87 -11.21
C LEU A 179 -0.16 -7.21 -11.94
N TYR A 180 -0.83 -7.50 -13.06
CA TYR A 180 -0.62 -8.74 -13.81
C TYR A 180 0.46 -8.63 -14.89
N ASN A 181 0.52 -7.49 -15.58
CA ASN A 181 1.30 -7.35 -16.79
C ASN A 181 2.49 -6.40 -16.64
N GLU A 182 2.53 -5.58 -15.59
CA GLU A 182 3.65 -4.67 -15.33
C GLU A 182 4.59 -5.26 -14.25
N PRO A 183 5.91 -5.12 -14.41
CA PRO A 183 6.87 -5.58 -13.41
C PRO A 183 6.87 -4.65 -12.18
N LEU A 184 6.75 -5.20 -10.98
CA LEU A 184 6.82 -4.48 -9.71
C LEU A 184 8.18 -3.82 -9.47
N GLY A 185 9.20 -4.34 -10.11
CA GLY A 185 10.58 -3.84 -10.04
C GLY A 185 11.55 -4.80 -10.69
N LYS A 186 12.84 -4.61 -10.42
CA LYS A 186 13.92 -5.47 -10.91
C LYS A 186 14.62 -6.17 -9.77
N SER A 187 15.04 -7.42 -10.01
CA SER A 187 15.90 -8.14 -9.08
C SER A 187 17.28 -7.51 -9.00
N LYS A 188 18.08 -7.94 -8.03
CA LYS A 188 19.49 -7.55 -7.89
C LYS A 188 20.32 -7.85 -9.16
N GLU A 189 19.85 -8.80 -9.97
CA GLU A 189 20.48 -9.21 -11.24
C GLU A 189 19.89 -8.46 -12.46
N GLY A 190 18.97 -7.51 -12.24
CA GLY A 190 18.33 -6.70 -13.29
C GLY A 190 17.15 -7.37 -13.99
N LYS A 191 16.68 -8.55 -13.54
CA LYS A 191 15.52 -9.25 -14.10
C LYS A 191 14.22 -8.63 -13.61
N ASP A 192 13.24 -8.46 -14.50
CA ASP A 192 11.91 -7.99 -14.16
C ASP A 192 11.18 -8.98 -13.26
N ILE A 193 10.57 -8.45 -12.18
CA ILE A 193 9.82 -9.23 -11.21
C ILE A 193 8.35 -8.82 -11.28
N PHE A 194 7.49 -9.79 -11.52
CA PHE A 194 6.04 -9.63 -11.60
C PHE A 194 5.35 -10.14 -10.32
N LEU A 195 4.09 -9.75 -10.13
CA LEU A 195 3.30 -10.22 -9.00
C LEU A 195 3.26 -11.75 -8.90
N LYS A 196 3.16 -12.46 -10.02
CA LYS A 196 3.15 -13.94 -10.08
C LYS A 196 4.41 -14.59 -9.48
N ASP A 197 5.55 -13.90 -9.55
CA ASP A 197 6.84 -14.40 -9.06
C ASP A 197 6.93 -14.37 -7.53
N ILE A 198 6.19 -13.45 -6.91
CA ILE A 198 6.17 -13.27 -5.45
C ILE A 198 4.88 -13.74 -4.80
N TRP A 199 3.83 -14.06 -5.59
CA TRP A 199 2.56 -14.52 -5.04
C TRP A 199 2.73 -15.83 -4.29
N PRO A 200 2.22 -15.96 -3.04
CA PRO A 200 2.34 -17.18 -2.28
C PRO A 200 1.54 -18.32 -2.94
N SER A 201 2.16 -19.49 -3.08
CA SER A 201 1.46 -20.68 -3.54
C SER A 201 0.66 -21.31 -2.40
N ASN A 202 -0.46 -21.96 -2.72
CA ASN A 202 -1.28 -22.71 -1.75
C ASN A 202 -0.67 -24.09 -1.36
N LYS A 203 0.66 -24.24 -1.49
CA LYS A 203 1.37 -25.48 -1.10
C LYS A 203 1.93 -25.36 0.29
#